data_1168724f3877c15e64ddb39f2b0bce56
#
_entry.id   1168724f3877c15e64ddb39f2b0bce56
#
_cell.length_a   1.000
_cell.length_b   1.000
_cell.length_c   1.000
_cell.angle_alpha   90.00
_cell.angle_beta   90.00
_cell.angle_gamma   90.00
#
_symmetry.space_group_name_H-M   'P 1'
#
loop_
_entity.id
_entity.type
_entity.pdbx_description
1 polymer ?
#
loop_
_entity_poly.entity_id
_entity_poly.type
_entity_poly.pdbx_seq_one_letter_code
_entity_poly.pdbx_strand_id
1 'polypeptide(L)'
;MRRKDRQINDIDKIERIISNSQILRLGLYDEGYPYIVPLHFGYEINDSEIVFYMHSAKEGHKLDLIKNNSTACIELDNNIKIVSGGEVPCKYSSTFASVIARGKVEILNDEEDKIHGLKVLMKHQTGRDFDIDVKMAQTVNVLRFLTDEFSAKANNISVKKLIN
;
A
#
# COMPACT_ATOMS: atom_id res chain seq x y z
N MET A 1 5.07 11.98 14.72
CA MET A 1 4.24 12.75 13.75
C MET A 1 3.95 14.16 14.26
N ARG A 2 4.08 15.23 13.43
CA ARG A 2 3.88 16.64 13.84
C ARG A 2 2.39 16.98 14.09
N ARG A 3 1.48 16.56 13.22
CA ARG A 3 0.03 16.83 13.29
C ARG A 3 -0.68 15.66 13.96
N LYS A 4 -0.61 15.62 15.30
CA LYS A 4 -1.25 14.59 16.13
C LYS A 4 -2.78 14.59 16.02
N ASP A 5 -3.38 15.75 15.73
CA ASP A 5 -4.82 15.94 15.51
C ASP A 5 -5.36 15.18 14.26
N ARG A 6 -4.48 14.75 13.36
CA ARG A 6 -4.81 13.99 12.14
C ARG A 6 -4.36 12.54 12.19
N GLN A 7 -3.71 12.15 13.28
CA GLN A 7 -3.19 10.78 13.43
C GLN A 7 -4.34 9.80 13.65
N ILE A 8 -4.24 8.65 13.00
CA ILE A 8 -5.15 7.51 13.16
C ILE A 8 -4.34 6.37 13.75
N ASN A 9 -4.79 5.85 14.90
CA ASN A 9 -4.17 4.72 15.60
C ASN A 9 -5.10 3.50 15.66
N ASP A 10 -6.34 3.67 15.26
CA ASP A 10 -7.38 2.65 15.25
C ASP A 10 -7.17 1.76 14.01
N ILE A 11 -6.94 0.47 14.23
CA ILE A 11 -6.61 -0.48 13.14
C ILE A 11 -7.75 -0.64 12.15
N ASP A 12 -9.02 -0.61 12.61
CA ASP A 12 -10.18 -0.74 11.72
C ASP A 12 -10.28 0.47 10.77
N LYS A 13 -9.91 1.66 11.24
CA LYS A 13 -9.87 2.86 10.40
C LYS A 13 -8.69 2.83 9.42
N ILE A 14 -7.56 2.28 9.86
CA ILE A 14 -6.38 2.08 8.99
C ILE A 14 -6.73 1.08 7.89
N GLU A 15 -7.36 -0.03 8.23
CA GLU A 15 -7.85 -1.00 7.25
C GLU A 15 -8.79 -0.36 6.24
N ARG A 16 -9.71 0.50 6.66
CA ARG A 16 -10.59 1.25 5.73
C ARG A 16 -9.83 2.17 4.79
N ILE A 17 -8.73 2.77 5.21
CA ILE A 17 -7.88 3.54 4.30
C ILE A 17 -7.24 2.61 3.28
N ILE A 18 -6.69 1.48 3.73
CA ILE A 18 -6.04 0.51 2.86
C ILE A 18 -7.04 -0.09 1.87
N SER A 19 -8.20 -0.54 2.34
CA SER A 19 -9.24 -1.17 1.51
C SER A 19 -9.82 -0.26 0.43
N ASN A 20 -9.81 1.06 0.65
CA ASN A 20 -10.26 2.06 -0.31
C ASN A 20 -9.13 2.59 -1.23
N SER A 21 -7.92 2.05 -1.13
CA SER A 21 -6.79 2.39 -1.99
C SER A 21 -6.55 1.28 -3.01
N GLN A 22 -6.29 1.62 -4.27
CA GLN A 22 -6.03 0.65 -5.33
C GLN A 22 -4.55 0.56 -5.69
N ILE A 23 -3.80 1.62 -5.41
CA ILE A 23 -2.39 1.75 -5.74
C ILE A 23 -1.61 2.08 -4.47
N LEU A 24 -0.52 1.36 -4.24
CA LEU A 24 0.52 1.79 -3.33
C LEU A 24 1.75 2.27 -4.11
N ARG A 25 2.55 3.11 -3.50
CA ARG A 25 3.85 3.54 -4.02
C ARG A 25 4.93 2.86 -3.21
N LEU A 26 5.66 1.96 -3.87
CA LEU A 26 6.80 1.26 -3.27
C LEU A 26 8.05 2.12 -3.48
N GLY A 27 8.66 2.56 -2.39
CA GLY A 27 9.91 3.30 -2.36
C GLY A 27 11.08 2.39 -2.00
N LEU A 28 12.06 2.33 -2.89
CA LEU A 28 13.30 1.56 -2.76
C LEU A 28 14.51 2.50 -2.76
N TYR A 29 15.65 2.02 -2.28
CA TYR A 29 16.91 2.76 -2.35
C TYR A 29 17.66 2.43 -3.65
N ASP A 30 18.06 3.46 -4.39
CA ASP A 30 18.79 3.35 -5.65
C ASP A 30 19.96 4.35 -5.68
N GLU A 31 21.15 3.89 -5.29
CA GLU A 31 22.41 4.62 -5.36
C GLU A 31 22.36 6.09 -4.88
N GLY A 32 21.68 6.34 -3.76
CA GLY A 32 21.54 7.69 -3.17
C GLY A 32 20.22 8.39 -3.53
N TYR A 33 19.41 7.82 -4.39
CA TYR A 33 18.09 8.33 -4.74
C TYR A 33 16.97 7.39 -4.27
N PRO A 34 15.79 7.91 -3.90
CA PRO A 34 14.60 7.07 -3.74
C PRO A 34 14.05 6.68 -5.12
N TYR A 35 13.95 5.39 -5.39
CA TYR A 35 13.22 4.87 -6.54
C TYR A 35 11.78 4.55 -6.14
N ILE A 36 10.81 5.19 -6.78
CA ILE A 36 9.39 5.05 -6.42
C ILE A 36 8.63 4.45 -7.59
N VAL A 37 7.90 3.35 -7.34
CA VAL A 37 7.09 2.70 -8.34
C VAL A 37 5.65 2.47 -7.85
N PRO A 38 4.62 2.91 -8.61
CA PRO A 38 3.22 2.61 -8.30
C PRO A 38 2.89 1.17 -8.68
N LEU A 39 2.20 0.46 -7.75
CA LEU A 39 1.81 -0.94 -7.95
C LEU A 39 0.40 -1.17 -7.44
N HIS A 40 -0.37 -2.00 -8.15
CA HIS A 40 -1.55 -2.63 -7.59
C HIS A 40 -1.14 -3.59 -6.48
N PHE A 41 -1.97 -3.69 -5.45
CA PHE A 41 -1.66 -4.51 -4.28
C PHE A 41 -2.90 -5.24 -3.74
N GLY A 42 -2.66 -6.26 -2.94
CA GLY A 42 -3.58 -6.82 -1.97
C GLY A 42 -2.96 -6.74 -0.58
N TYR A 43 -3.74 -6.99 0.45
CA TYR A 43 -3.25 -6.93 1.83
C TYR A 43 -3.94 -7.92 2.74
N GLU A 44 -3.27 -8.26 3.83
CA GLU A 44 -3.81 -8.99 4.97
C GLU A 44 -3.42 -8.27 6.26
N ILE A 45 -4.29 -8.35 7.26
CA ILE A 45 -4.03 -7.85 8.60
C ILE A 45 -4.18 -9.00 9.57
N ASN A 46 -3.08 -9.34 10.26
CA ASN A 46 -3.04 -10.37 11.29
C ASN A 46 -2.67 -9.68 12.61
N ASP A 47 -3.61 -9.61 13.55
CA ASP A 47 -3.47 -8.86 14.80
C ASP A 47 -3.14 -7.38 14.55
N SER A 48 -1.86 -7.02 14.59
CA SER A 48 -1.36 -5.67 14.31
C SER A 48 -0.31 -5.62 13.18
N GLU A 49 -0.04 -6.75 12.55
CA GLU A 49 0.86 -6.84 11.41
C GLU A 49 0.10 -6.67 10.10
N ILE A 50 0.62 -5.84 9.21
CA ILE A 50 0.03 -5.61 7.89
C ILE A 50 1.00 -6.16 6.84
N VAL A 51 0.50 -7.07 6.01
CA VAL A 51 1.25 -7.67 4.91
C VAL A 51 0.65 -7.19 3.60
N PHE A 52 1.50 -6.73 2.67
CA PHE A 52 1.07 -6.31 1.33
C PHE A 52 1.65 -7.24 0.27
N TYR A 53 0.81 -7.59 -0.70
CA TYR A 53 1.19 -8.41 -1.85
C TYR A 53 1.05 -7.61 -3.14
N MET A 54 2.07 -7.66 -3.98
CA MET A 54 2.12 -6.99 -5.27
C MET A 54 2.63 -7.96 -6.33
N HIS A 55 2.44 -7.65 -7.60
CA HIS A 55 3.06 -8.41 -8.68
C HIS A 55 3.91 -7.53 -9.59
N SER A 56 4.83 -8.14 -10.30
CA SER A 56 5.65 -7.48 -11.29
C SER A 56 6.02 -8.40 -12.44
N ALA A 57 6.51 -7.82 -13.54
CA ALA A 57 7.16 -8.60 -14.59
C ALA A 57 8.35 -9.40 -14.03
N LYS A 58 8.82 -10.39 -14.81
CA LYS A 58 9.94 -11.28 -14.44
C LYS A 58 11.28 -10.55 -14.29
N GLU A 59 11.44 -9.44 -14.98
CA GLU A 59 12.64 -8.63 -15.00
C GLU A 59 12.31 -7.16 -14.77
N GLY A 60 13.30 -6.39 -14.33
CA GLY A 60 13.19 -4.94 -14.18
C GLY A 60 13.93 -4.41 -12.97
N HIS A 61 14.33 -3.17 -13.05
CA HIS A 61 15.19 -2.46 -12.10
C HIS A 61 14.75 -2.62 -10.64
N LYS A 62 13.44 -2.54 -10.35
CA LYS A 62 12.94 -2.73 -8.97
C LYS A 62 13.30 -4.09 -8.37
N LEU A 63 13.38 -5.16 -9.20
CA LEU A 63 13.74 -6.50 -8.72
C LEU A 63 15.23 -6.58 -8.36
N ASP A 64 16.07 -5.89 -9.11
CA ASP A 64 17.51 -5.82 -8.83
C ASP A 64 17.75 -5.02 -7.55
N LEU A 65 17.03 -3.92 -7.35
CA LEU A 65 17.08 -3.15 -6.11
C LEU A 65 16.65 -3.97 -4.89
N ILE A 66 15.54 -4.71 -5.00
CA ILE A 66 15.03 -5.57 -3.92
C ILE A 66 16.03 -6.68 -3.56
N LYS A 67 16.66 -7.30 -4.55
CA LYS A 67 17.70 -8.33 -4.31
C LYS A 67 18.91 -7.76 -3.59
N ASN A 68 19.28 -6.52 -3.88
CA ASN A 68 20.44 -5.84 -3.27
C ASN A 68 20.10 -5.30 -1.88
N ASN A 69 18.89 -4.78 -1.68
CA ASN A 69 18.44 -4.21 -0.41
C ASN A 69 16.93 -4.39 -0.25
N SER A 70 16.52 -5.22 0.68
CA SER A 70 15.11 -5.50 0.95
C SER A 70 14.38 -4.38 1.73
N THR A 71 15.11 -3.42 2.28
CA THR A 71 14.52 -2.32 3.05
C THR A 71 13.71 -1.40 2.13
N ALA A 72 12.46 -1.17 2.49
CA ALA A 72 11.55 -0.41 1.66
C ALA A 72 10.59 0.45 2.51
N CYS A 73 9.97 1.39 1.84
CA CYS A 73 8.87 2.17 2.37
C CYS A 73 7.71 2.09 1.39
N ILE A 74 6.49 1.97 1.90
CA ILE A 74 5.29 2.12 1.09
C ILE A 74 4.50 3.35 1.52
N GLU A 75 3.81 3.94 0.56
CA GLU A 75 2.82 4.98 0.77
C GLU A 75 1.59 4.65 -0.06
N LEU A 76 0.41 4.86 0.53
CA LEU A 76 -0.86 4.85 -0.18
C LEU A 76 -1.75 5.97 0.33
N ASP A 77 -2.57 6.51 -0.56
CA ASP A 77 -3.47 7.59 -0.24
C ASP A 77 -4.78 7.51 -1.02
N ASN A 78 -5.82 8.10 -0.45
CA ASN A 78 -7.13 8.18 -1.08
C ASN A 78 -7.95 9.38 -0.57
N ASN A 79 -9.20 9.50 -1.07
CA ASN A 79 -10.16 10.52 -0.64
C ASN A 79 -9.67 11.97 -0.79
N ILE A 80 -8.83 12.23 -1.78
CA ILE A 80 -8.29 13.56 -2.04
C ILE A 80 -9.35 14.42 -2.73
N LYS A 81 -9.83 15.46 -2.03
CA LYS A 81 -10.77 16.47 -2.58
C LYS A 81 -10.38 17.84 -2.07
N ILE A 82 -10.42 18.83 -2.96
CA ILE A 82 -10.22 20.22 -2.57
C ILE A 82 -11.39 20.71 -1.72
N VAL A 83 -11.07 21.37 -0.62
CA VAL A 83 -12.04 22.09 0.22
C VAL A 83 -11.88 23.57 -0.06
N SER A 84 -12.94 24.19 -0.58
CA SER A 84 -12.92 25.62 -0.95
C SER A 84 -12.71 26.51 0.27
N GLY A 85 -11.86 27.50 0.12
CA GLY A 85 -11.66 28.63 1.05
C GLY A 85 -12.45 29.89 0.66
N GLY A 86 -13.36 29.79 -0.34
CA GLY A 86 -14.04 30.96 -0.90
C GLY A 86 -13.03 31.91 -1.55
N GLU A 87 -13.20 33.21 -1.28
CA GLU A 87 -12.31 34.25 -1.80
C GLU A 87 -10.94 34.35 -1.11
N VAL A 88 -10.68 33.50 -0.12
CA VAL A 88 -9.46 33.57 0.68
C VAL A 88 -8.55 32.38 0.35
N PRO A 89 -7.50 32.55 -0.49
CA PRO A 89 -6.63 31.44 -0.93
C PRO A 89 -6.02 30.61 0.20
N CYS A 90 -5.58 31.23 1.28
CA CYS A 90 -4.97 30.53 2.42
C CYS A 90 -5.94 29.66 3.25
N LYS A 91 -7.25 29.75 2.99
CA LYS A 91 -8.28 28.89 3.60
C LYS A 91 -8.58 27.65 2.80
N TYR A 92 -8.05 27.53 1.58
CA TYR A 92 -8.18 26.30 0.80
C TYR A 92 -7.45 25.15 1.51
N SER A 93 -8.04 23.99 1.46
CA SER A 93 -7.51 22.77 2.07
C SER A 93 -7.87 21.58 1.20
N SER A 94 -7.49 20.38 1.62
CA SER A 94 -7.95 19.14 1.00
C SER A 94 -8.36 18.12 2.07
N THR A 95 -9.33 17.29 1.71
CA THR A 95 -9.52 16.03 2.40
C THR A 95 -8.44 15.05 1.93
N PHE A 96 -8.04 14.13 2.77
CA PHE A 96 -7.17 13.02 2.42
C PHE A 96 -7.18 11.96 3.52
N ALA A 97 -6.82 10.76 3.14
CA ALA A 97 -6.43 9.69 4.05
C ALA A 97 -5.19 9.01 3.48
N SER A 98 -4.20 8.73 4.29
CA SER A 98 -2.95 8.09 3.85
C SER A 98 -2.34 7.18 4.91
N VAL A 99 -1.61 6.18 4.44
CA VAL A 99 -0.79 5.28 5.24
C VAL A 99 0.63 5.32 4.69
N ILE A 100 1.61 5.43 5.58
CA ILE A 100 3.03 5.23 5.27
C ILE A 100 3.51 4.10 6.16
N ALA A 101 4.13 3.09 5.57
CA ALA A 101 4.73 1.98 6.30
C ALA A 101 6.17 1.76 5.87
N ARG A 102 6.99 1.33 6.82
CA ARG A 102 8.37 0.90 6.61
C ARG A 102 8.48 -0.57 6.92
N GLY A 103 9.38 -1.25 6.22
CA GLY A 103 9.55 -2.68 6.40
C GLY A 103 10.48 -3.27 5.36
N LYS A 104 10.26 -4.54 5.09
CA LYS A 104 11.05 -5.30 4.12
C LYS A 104 10.18 -5.83 3.00
N VAL A 105 10.69 -5.74 1.79
CA VAL A 105 10.08 -6.33 0.61
C VAL A 105 10.93 -7.51 0.13
N GLU A 106 10.27 -8.59 -0.23
CA GLU A 106 10.90 -9.80 -0.76
C GLU A 106 10.20 -10.30 -2.03
N ILE A 107 10.95 -11.03 -2.85
CA ILE A 107 10.43 -11.72 -4.02
C ILE A 107 10.10 -13.14 -3.59
N LEU A 108 8.84 -13.54 -3.65
CA LEU A 108 8.41 -14.88 -3.27
C LEU A 108 8.92 -15.90 -4.28
N ASN A 109 9.46 -17.00 -3.79
CA ASN A 109 9.96 -18.12 -4.60
C ASN A 109 9.06 -19.34 -4.50
N ASP A 110 8.45 -19.58 -3.34
CA ASP A 110 7.55 -20.70 -3.11
C ASP A 110 6.27 -20.56 -3.95
N GLU A 111 5.79 -21.65 -4.54
CA GLU A 111 4.64 -21.65 -5.44
C GLU A 111 3.32 -21.40 -4.69
N GLU A 112 3.16 -21.96 -3.49
CA GLU A 112 1.96 -21.76 -2.68
C GLU A 112 1.87 -20.32 -2.17
N ASP A 113 2.98 -19.76 -1.71
CA ASP A 113 3.09 -18.34 -1.30
C ASP A 113 2.74 -17.39 -2.47
N LYS A 114 3.22 -17.68 -3.69
CA LYS A 114 2.89 -16.89 -4.89
C LYS A 114 1.41 -16.93 -5.23
N ILE A 115 0.83 -18.14 -5.22
CA ILE A 115 -0.60 -18.33 -5.50
C ILE A 115 -1.43 -17.59 -4.46
N HIS A 116 -1.06 -17.72 -3.18
CA HIS A 116 -1.71 -17.00 -2.08
C HIS A 116 -1.67 -15.48 -2.29
N GLY A 117 -0.48 -14.92 -2.49
CA GLY A 117 -0.30 -13.47 -2.69
C GLY A 117 -1.08 -12.94 -3.89
N LEU A 118 -1.15 -13.70 -5.00
CA LEU A 118 -1.96 -13.33 -6.16
C LEU A 118 -3.47 -13.39 -5.87
N LYS A 119 -3.95 -14.38 -5.11
CA LYS A 119 -5.35 -14.47 -4.69
C LYS A 119 -5.73 -13.26 -3.83
N VAL A 120 -4.90 -12.90 -2.85
CA VAL A 120 -5.09 -11.72 -1.99
C VAL A 120 -5.13 -10.44 -2.82
N LEU A 121 -4.19 -10.28 -3.76
CA LEU A 121 -4.16 -9.13 -4.67
C LEU A 121 -5.43 -9.04 -5.51
N MET A 122 -5.83 -10.13 -6.15
CA MET A 122 -7.02 -10.15 -7.02
C MET A 122 -8.29 -9.92 -6.23
N LYS A 123 -8.41 -10.47 -5.03
CA LYS A 123 -9.54 -10.23 -4.14
C LYS A 123 -9.68 -8.75 -3.79
N HIS A 124 -8.58 -8.09 -3.42
CA HIS A 124 -8.58 -6.67 -3.11
C HIS A 124 -8.94 -5.80 -4.32
N GLN A 125 -8.34 -6.07 -5.49
CA GLN A 125 -8.54 -5.24 -6.68
C GLN A 125 -9.90 -5.40 -7.34
N THR A 126 -10.52 -6.58 -7.22
CA THR A 126 -11.73 -6.93 -7.99
C THR A 126 -12.94 -7.28 -7.12
N GLY A 127 -12.74 -7.53 -5.83
CA GLY A 127 -13.76 -8.07 -4.92
C GLY A 127 -14.09 -9.55 -5.15
N ARG A 128 -13.43 -10.22 -6.13
CA ARG A 128 -13.73 -11.59 -6.54
C ARG A 128 -12.63 -12.55 -6.12
N ASP A 129 -13.01 -13.79 -5.85
CA ASP A 129 -12.08 -14.89 -5.68
C ASP A 129 -11.79 -15.54 -7.04
N PHE A 130 -10.54 -15.94 -7.23
CA PHE A 130 -10.06 -16.59 -8.45
C PHE A 130 -9.36 -17.90 -8.11
N ASP A 131 -9.56 -18.89 -8.94
CA ASP A 131 -8.74 -20.09 -8.93
C ASP A 131 -7.46 -19.81 -9.72
N ILE A 132 -6.33 -19.75 -9.02
CA ILE A 132 -5.01 -19.43 -9.60
C ILE A 132 -4.16 -20.68 -9.48
N ASP A 133 -3.73 -21.21 -10.62
CA ASP A 133 -2.84 -22.35 -10.68
C ASP A 133 -1.36 -21.95 -10.74
N VAL A 134 -0.48 -22.95 -10.61
CA VAL A 134 0.97 -22.78 -10.65
C VAL A 134 1.44 -22.14 -11.95
N LYS A 135 0.83 -22.51 -13.10
CA LYS A 135 1.22 -21.95 -14.41
C LYS A 135 0.94 -20.47 -14.49
N MET A 136 -0.21 -20.03 -13.96
CA MET A 136 -0.54 -18.60 -13.85
C MET A 136 0.45 -17.86 -12.94
N ALA A 137 0.74 -18.42 -11.77
CA ALA A 137 1.66 -17.83 -10.80
C ALA A 137 3.10 -17.75 -11.32
N GLN A 138 3.51 -18.65 -12.20
CA GLN A 138 4.83 -18.64 -12.82
C GLN A 138 5.01 -17.55 -13.88
N THR A 139 3.95 -16.90 -14.36
CA THR A 139 4.06 -15.85 -15.39
C THR A 139 4.60 -14.53 -14.86
N VAL A 140 4.54 -14.30 -13.54
CA VAL A 140 4.92 -13.05 -12.87
C VAL A 140 5.85 -13.32 -11.68
N ASN A 141 6.47 -12.26 -11.16
CA ASN A 141 7.01 -12.27 -9.80
C ASN A 141 5.96 -11.74 -8.85
N VAL A 142 5.88 -12.33 -7.67
CA VAL A 142 5.06 -11.86 -6.57
C VAL A 142 5.97 -11.28 -5.49
N LEU A 143 5.64 -10.10 -5.04
CA LEU A 143 6.37 -9.37 -4.00
C LEU A 143 5.53 -9.38 -2.73
N ARG A 144 6.16 -9.65 -1.58
CA ARG A 144 5.57 -9.53 -0.26
C ARG A 144 6.28 -8.42 0.50
N PHE A 145 5.53 -7.47 1.04
CA PHE A 145 6.06 -6.44 1.94
C PHE A 145 5.56 -6.70 3.35
N LEU A 146 6.50 -6.90 4.26
CA LEU A 146 6.26 -7.10 5.69
C LEU A 146 6.48 -5.77 6.42
N THR A 147 5.48 -5.34 7.18
CA THR A 147 5.50 -4.05 7.87
C THR A 147 6.20 -4.14 9.21
N ASP A 148 7.27 -3.38 9.40
CA ASP A 148 7.93 -3.21 10.72
C ASP A 148 7.22 -2.12 11.53
N GLU A 149 6.91 -0.99 10.89
CA GLU A 149 6.20 0.14 11.49
C GLU A 149 5.31 0.86 10.48
N PHE A 150 4.23 1.44 10.93
CA PHE A 150 3.37 2.26 10.07
C PHE A 150 2.80 3.48 10.79
N SER A 151 2.34 4.43 10.00
CA SER A 151 1.61 5.60 10.47
C SER A 151 0.49 5.96 9.52
N ALA A 152 -0.67 6.32 10.06
CA ALA A 152 -1.82 6.72 9.27
C ALA A 152 -2.29 8.14 9.65
N LYS A 153 -2.80 8.85 8.64
CA LYS A 153 -3.36 10.19 8.77
C LYS A 153 -4.63 10.33 7.95
N ALA A 154 -5.58 11.10 8.48
CA ALA A 154 -6.68 11.61 7.68
C ALA A 154 -7.04 13.04 8.08
N ASN A 155 -7.62 13.79 7.13
CA ASN A 155 -8.30 15.03 7.47
C ASN A 155 -9.70 14.67 7.97
N ASN A 156 -10.14 15.26 9.10
CA ASN A 156 -11.40 14.97 9.79
C ASN A 156 -12.66 14.93 8.92
N ILE A 157 -12.67 15.64 7.79
CA ILE A 157 -13.75 15.59 6.80
C ILE A 157 -13.80 14.23 6.08
N SER A 158 -12.64 13.60 5.87
CA SER A 158 -12.54 12.27 5.21
C SER A 158 -12.93 11.13 6.14
N VAL A 159 -12.56 11.21 7.41
CA VAL A 159 -12.85 10.14 8.39
C VAL A 159 -14.36 9.94 8.57
N LYS A 160 -15.17 11.02 8.55
CA LYS A 160 -16.64 10.92 8.60
C LYS A 160 -17.24 10.18 7.39
N LYS A 161 -16.57 10.17 6.23
CA LYS A 161 -17.00 9.44 5.02
C LYS A 161 -16.46 8.00 4.94
N LEU A 162 -15.45 7.68 5.74
CA LEU A 162 -14.96 6.31 5.88
C LEU A 162 -15.84 5.48 6.86
N ILE A 163 -16.74 6.16 7.59
CA ILE A 163 -17.59 5.55 8.63
C ILE A 163 -19.01 5.26 8.11
N ASN A 164 -19.39 5.78 6.96
CA ASN A 164 -20.66 5.52 6.28
C ASN A 164 -20.41 4.76 4.98
#